data_45dd3fd8c8e33c5b1b5b97c9ba0bd833
#
_entry.id   45dd3fd8c8e33c5b1b5b97c9ba0bd833
#
_cell.length_a   1.000
_cell.length_b   1.000
_cell.length_c   1.000
_cell.angle_alpha   90.00
_cell.angle_beta   90.00
_cell.angle_gamma   90.00
#
_symmetry.space_group_name_H-M   'P 1'
#
loop_
_entity.id
_entity.type
_entity.pdbx_description
1 polymer ?
#
loop_
_entity_poly.entity_id
_entity_poly.type
_entity_poly.pdbx_seq_one_letter_code
_entity_poly.pdbx_strand_id
1 'polypeptide(L)' 'TTYILLMEGNTMTGTVKWFNNQKGYGFISDAEGNDIFVHYSGLVMDGFKSLEEGQAVEFEVTEGAKGPQAVNVVKL' A
#
# COMPACT_ATOMS: atom_id res chain seq x y z
N THR A 1 21.32 -0.06 -13.59
CA THR A 1 21.93 -0.92 -12.61
C THR A 1 21.68 -0.41 -11.21
N THR A 2 22.56 0.46 -10.73
CA THR A 2 22.39 0.96 -9.36
C THR A 2 21.03 1.59 -9.17
N TYR A 3 20.61 2.33 -10.14
CA TYR A 3 19.36 3.02 -10.02
C TYR A 3 18.16 2.08 -10.12
N ILE A 4 18.33 0.97 -10.82
CA ILE A 4 17.31 -0.05 -10.84
C ILE A 4 17.14 -0.65 -9.46
N LEU A 5 18.26 -0.88 -8.78
CA LEU A 5 18.19 -1.40 -7.43
C LEU A 5 17.47 -0.43 -6.50
N LEU A 6 17.67 0.87 -6.72
CA LEU A 6 16.96 1.85 -5.90
C LEU A 6 15.46 1.74 -6.11
N MET A 7 15.04 1.51 -7.34
CA MET A 7 13.62 1.36 -7.59
C MET A 7 13.06 0.13 -6.92
N GLU A 8 13.82 -0.94 -6.95
CA GLU A 8 13.39 -2.15 -6.26
C GLU A 8 13.32 -1.92 -4.76
N GLY A 9 14.21 -1.08 -4.25
CA GLY A 9 14.22 -0.78 -2.84
C GLY A 9 13.04 0.04 -2.38
N ASN A 10 12.23 0.55 -3.31
CA ASN A 10 11.06 1.32 -2.93
C ASN A 10 9.88 0.44 -2.52
N THR A 11 9.97 -0.86 -2.78
CA THR A 11 8.91 -1.78 -2.39
C THR A 11 9.03 -2.09 -0.91
N MET A 12 7.92 -1.96 -0.20
CA MET A 12 7.87 -2.16 1.24
C MET A 12 6.81 -3.17 1.59
N THR A 13 6.92 -3.74 2.78
CA THR A 13 5.88 -4.63 3.30
C THR A 13 5.25 -3.98 4.51
N GLY A 14 3.99 -4.31 4.74
CA GLY A 14 3.28 -3.79 5.89
C GLY A 14 2.02 -4.57 6.15
N THR A 15 1.20 -4.04 7.03
CA THR A 15 -0.04 -4.68 7.45
C THR A 15 -1.17 -3.68 7.32
N VAL A 16 -2.30 -4.12 6.79
CA VAL A 16 -3.46 -3.25 6.66
C VAL A 16 -3.96 -2.90 8.04
N LYS A 17 -4.02 -1.60 8.34
CA LYS A 17 -4.52 -1.13 9.61
C LYS A 17 -6.04 -1.15 9.60
N TRP A 18 -6.63 -0.60 8.55
CA TRP A 18 -8.05 -0.69 8.28
C TRP A 18 -8.30 -0.25 6.84
N PHE A 19 -9.42 -0.68 6.30
CA PHE A 19 -9.78 -0.30 4.95
C PHE A 19 -11.30 -0.25 4.83
N ASN A 20 -11.80 0.84 4.26
CA ASN A 20 -13.23 1.00 4.05
C ASN A 20 -13.55 0.62 2.61
N ASN A 21 -14.14 -0.55 2.44
CA ASN A 21 -14.40 -1.09 1.10
C ASN A 21 -15.46 -0.29 0.34
N GLN A 22 -16.32 0.39 1.06
CA GLN A 22 -17.36 1.19 0.41
C GLN A 22 -16.80 2.48 -0.13
N LYS A 23 -15.94 3.13 0.63
CA LYS A 23 -15.34 4.38 0.22
C LYS A 23 -14.06 4.19 -0.58
N GLY A 24 -13.44 3.02 -0.48
CA GLY A 24 -12.31 2.67 -1.29
C GLY A 24 -10.99 3.22 -0.80
N TYR A 25 -10.81 3.42 0.50
CA TYR A 25 -9.53 3.89 1.04
C TYR A 25 -9.31 3.35 2.44
N GLY A 26 -8.08 3.46 2.88
CA GLY A 26 -7.71 3.03 4.21
C GLY A 26 -6.26 3.36 4.50
N PHE A 27 -5.69 2.67 5.46
CA PHE A 27 -4.31 2.89 5.87
C PHE A 27 -3.60 1.56 6.05
N ILE A 28 -2.32 1.57 5.69
CA ILE A 28 -1.41 0.45 5.88
C ILE A 28 -0.36 0.90 6.88
N SER A 29 -0.05 0.04 7.84
CA SER A 29 1.01 0.29 8.81
C SER A 29 2.28 -0.36 8.28
N ASP A 30 3.33 0.44 8.09
CA ASP A 30 4.59 -0.12 7.59
C ASP A 30 5.38 -0.74 8.73
N ALA A 31 6.57 -1.25 8.41
CA ALA A 31 7.40 -1.94 9.41
C ALA A 31 7.83 -1.03 10.54
N GLU A 32 7.84 0.27 10.31
CA GLU A 32 8.24 1.23 11.33
C GLU A 32 7.06 1.81 12.09
N GLY A 33 5.85 1.37 11.77
CA GLY A 33 4.68 1.83 12.45
C GLY A 33 4.06 3.09 11.88
N ASN A 34 4.51 3.53 10.72
CA ASN A 34 3.95 4.70 10.06
C ASN A 34 2.67 4.34 9.33
N ASP A 35 1.70 5.24 9.36
CA ASP A 35 0.45 5.04 8.65
C ASP A 35 0.60 5.57 7.22
N ILE A 36 0.35 4.70 6.25
CA ILE A 36 0.47 5.05 4.84
C ILE A 36 -0.93 4.99 4.23
N PHE A 37 -1.36 6.08 3.64
CA PHE A 37 -2.67 6.14 3.01
C PHE A 37 -2.71 5.23 1.78
N VAL A 38 -3.83 4.52 1.60
CA VAL A 38 -4.01 3.66 0.44
C VAL A 38 -5.41 3.89 -0.13
N HIS A 39 -5.50 3.96 -1.45
CA HIS A 39 -6.76 4.10 -2.16
C HIS A 39 -6.92 2.87 -3.06
N TYR A 40 -8.18 2.47 -3.30
CA TYR A 40 -8.41 1.24 -4.06
C TYR A 40 -7.77 1.28 -5.44
N SER A 41 -7.59 2.47 -6.01
CA SER A 41 -6.94 2.58 -7.32
C SER A 41 -5.47 2.16 -7.27
N GLY A 42 -4.89 2.10 -6.09
CA GLY A 42 -3.51 1.65 -5.92
C GLY A 42 -3.38 0.16 -5.67
N LEU A 43 -4.49 -0.57 -5.63
CA LEU A 43 -4.45 -2.00 -5.39
C LEU A 43 -4.26 -2.75 -6.70
N VAL A 44 -3.35 -3.70 -6.69
CA VAL A 44 -3.07 -4.54 -7.86
C VAL A 44 -3.63 -5.91 -7.58
N MET A 45 -4.84 -6.17 -8.02
CA MET A 45 -5.48 -7.46 -7.83
C MET A 45 -6.60 -7.61 -8.83
N ASP A 46 -6.93 -8.85 -9.13
CA ASP A 46 -8.01 -9.15 -10.06
C ASP A 46 -9.35 -9.12 -9.33
N GLY A 47 -10.38 -8.66 -10.03
CA GLY A 47 -11.72 -8.67 -9.50
C GLY A 47 -11.95 -7.59 -8.47
N PHE A 48 -12.60 -7.96 -7.39
CA PHE A 48 -13.01 -7.01 -6.37
C PHE A 48 -11.80 -6.53 -5.57
N LYS A 49 -11.58 -5.22 -5.56
CA LYS A 49 -10.42 -4.62 -4.90
C LYS A 49 -10.77 -4.25 -3.48
N SER A 50 -10.26 -5.04 -2.54
CA SER A 50 -10.52 -4.79 -1.13
C SER A 50 -9.35 -5.30 -0.30
N LEU A 51 -9.25 -4.77 0.91
CA LEU A 51 -8.24 -5.21 1.87
C LEU A 51 -8.94 -5.50 3.18
N GLU A 52 -8.33 -6.40 3.95
CA GLU A 52 -8.86 -6.76 5.26
C GLU A 52 -7.89 -6.31 6.33
N GLU A 53 -8.44 -5.94 7.47
CA GLU A 53 -7.65 -5.51 8.62
C GLU A 53 -6.70 -6.63 9.04
N GLY A 54 -5.44 -6.27 9.23
CA GLY A 54 -4.43 -7.22 9.65
C GLY A 54 -3.78 -8.00 8.53
N GLN A 55 -4.18 -7.74 7.29
CA GLN A 55 -3.64 -8.49 6.16
C GLN A 55 -2.24 -7.98 5.80
N ALA A 56 -1.33 -8.92 5.52
CA ALA A 56 0.01 -8.56 5.07
C ALA A 56 -0.03 -8.18 3.60
N VAL A 57 0.65 -7.09 3.26
CA VAL A 57 0.68 -6.58 1.89
C VAL A 57 2.07 -6.07 1.57
N GLU A 58 2.35 -5.99 0.26
CA GLU A 58 3.55 -5.38 -0.25
C GLU A 58 3.14 -4.21 -1.12
N PHE A 59 3.85 -3.10 -1.01
CA PHE A 59 3.45 -1.89 -1.70
C PHE A 59 4.63 -0.97 -1.92
N GLU A 60 4.42 0.04 -2.77
CA GLU A 60 5.37 1.12 -2.98
C GLU A 60 4.78 2.40 -2.44
N VAL A 61 5.64 3.34 -2.06
CA VAL A 61 5.19 4.61 -1.51
C VAL A 61 5.51 5.72 -2.50
N THR A 62 4.54 6.58 -2.74
CA THR A 62 4.72 7.76 -3.58
C THR A 62 4.11 8.95 -2.87
N GLU A 63 4.47 10.14 -3.31
CA GLU A 63 3.88 11.37 -2.78
C GLU A 63 2.50 11.57 -3.36
N GLY A 64 1.52 11.64 -2.49
CA GLY A 64 0.15 11.91 -2.88
C GLY A 64 -0.31 13.25 -2.35
N ALA A 65 -1.55 13.60 -2.65
CA ALA A 65 -2.11 14.86 -2.21
C ALA A 65 -2.18 14.96 -0.69
N LYS A 66 -2.29 13.83 -0.01
CA LYS A 66 -2.42 13.80 1.43
C LYS A 66 -1.14 13.36 2.12
N GLY A 67 -0.03 13.31 1.38
CA GLY A 67 1.24 12.86 1.91
C GLY A 67 1.61 11.50 1.32
N PRO A 68 2.41 10.70 2.03
CA PRO A 68 2.80 9.39 1.51
C PRO A 68 1.59 8.52 1.21
N GLN A 69 1.60 7.89 0.05
CA GLN A 69 0.48 7.09 -0.41
C GLN A 69 1.00 5.77 -0.95
N ALA A 70 0.34 4.68 -0.60
CA ALA A 70 0.70 3.35 -1.07
C ALA A 70 0.13 3.13 -2.46
N VAL A 71 0.96 2.60 -3.35
CA VAL A 71 0.55 2.24 -4.71
C VAL A 71 1.11 0.87 -5.02
N ASN A 72 0.56 0.24 -6.06
CA ASN A 72 0.98 -1.11 -6.47
C ASN A 72 0.90 -2.08 -5.30
N VAL A 73 -0.18 -2.00 -4.55
CA VAL A 73 -0.38 -2.82 -3.37
C VAL A 73 -0.82 -4.22 -3.78
N VAL A 74 -0.10 -5.22 -3.30
CA VAL A 74 -0.45 -6.62 -3.57
C VAL A 74 -0.54 -7.36 -2.25
N LYS A 75 -1.41 -8.35 -2.20
CA LYS A 75 -1.53 -9.20 -1.01
C LYS A 75 -0.40 -10.19 -0.99
N LEU A 76 0.16 -10.40 0.17
CA LEU A 76 1.20 -11.39 0.35
C LEU A 76 0.61 -12.75 0.70
#